data_933e26ae4de77b6e7c7261d782cd89a2
#
_entry.id   933e26ae4de77b6e7c7261d782cd89a2
#
_cell.length_a   1.000
_cell.length_b   1.000
_cell.length_c   1.000
_cell.angle_alpha   90.00
_cell.angle_beta   90.00
_cell.angle_gamma   90.00
#
_symmetry.space_group_name_H-M   'P 1'
#
loop_
_entity.id
_entity.type
_entity.pdbx_description
1 polymer ?
#
loop_
_entity_poly.entity_id
_entity_poly.type
_entity_poly.pdbx_seq_one_letter_code
_entity_poly.pdbx_strand_id
1 'polypeptide(L)'
;PYSGGTYSISKNGRYAITYGNVYNPSDLAVGYNGKMSRLTDLNKDLFDYKKLGNVEEVWYKSSFDGRDIHGWLVKPPNFDSSKKYPLILEIHGGPFSNYGFRFSAEVQLFASKGYLVLYTNPRGSTSYGKEFANLIHHNYPNQDYDDLMSGIDHLIKQPFVDKDNLFVTGGSGGGVLTAWIVGKTDRFNAAVVAKPVINWYSFVLYADNTNFYYKYWQPGPPWENLEHYMKRSPITYVGNVKTPTMLLTGENDYRTPMAESEQFYTGLKLNSVESMLIRIPGASHGIAARPSNLITKVNAITAWFDKYKK
;
A
#
# COMPACT_ATOMS: atom_id res chain seq x y z
N PRO A 1 8.02 12.94 -15.08
CA PRO A 1 6.74 13.51 -14.68
C PRO A 1 6.14 12.69 -13.56
N TYR A 2 5.57 13.37 -12.62
CA TYR A 2 4.86 12.76 -11.51
C TYR A 2 3.55 12.11 -12.01
N SER A 3 3.25 10.88 -11.62
CA SER A 3 1.97 10.23 -11.95
C SER A 3 0.81 11.05 -11.35
N GLY A 4 -0.11 11.52 -12.21
CA GLY A 4 -1.13 12.50 -11.84
C GLY A 4 -0.66 13.95 -11.87
N GLY A 5 0.60 14.21 -12.25
CA GLY A 5 1.11 15.54 -12.47
C GLY A 5 0.62 16.13 -13.80
N THR A 6 0.72 17.44 -13.90
CA THR A 6 0.32 18.19 -15.09
C THR A 6 1.54 18.72 -15.84
N TYR A 7 1.38 18.94 -17.12
CA TYR A 7 2.37 19.62 -17.94
C TYR A 7 1.72 20.56 -18.96
N SER A 8 2.48 21.52 -19.40
CA SER A 8 2.14 22.40 -20.52
C SER A 8 3.37 22.61 -21.38
N ILE A 9 3.19 22.64 -22.69
CA ILE A 9 4.27 22.87 -23.65
C ILE A 9 3.90 24.01 -24.61
N SER A 10 4.85 24.90 -24.85
CA SER A 10 4.69 26.01 -25.79
C SER A 10 5.15 25.61 -27.19
N LYS A 11 4.76 26.39 -28.19
CA LYS A 11 5.10 26.17 -29.62
C LYS A 11 6.62 26.12 -29.89
N ASN A 12 7.43 26.78 -29.06
CA ASN A 12 8.90 26.77 -29.17
C ASN A 12 9.59 25.67 -28.35
N GLY A 13 8.81 24.68 -27.82
CA GLY A 13 9.36 23.55 -27.12
C GLY A 13 9.73 23.81 -25.64
N ARG A 14 9.42 24.98 -25.08
CA ARG A 14 9.52 25.23 -23.67
C ARG A 14 8.35 24.51 -22.95
N TYR A 15 8.61 23.90 -21.82
CA TYR A 15 7.60 23.18 -21.05
C TYR A 15 7.61 23.56 -19.58
N ALA A 16 6.46 23.45 -18.95
CA ALA A 16 6.28 23.51 -17.50
C ALA A 16 5.66 22.19 -17.03
N ILE A 17 6.13 21.68 -15.89
CA ILE A 17 5.66 20.42 -15.34
C ILE A 17 5.54 20.50 -13.82
N THR A 18 4.67 19.69 -13.23
CA THR A 18 4.77 19.34 -11.82
C THR A 18 5.92 18.35 -11.62
N TYR A 19 6.85 18.69 -10.73
CA TYR A 19 8.06 17.92 -10.47
C TYR A 19 8.27 17.71 -8.98
N GLY A 20 8.53 16.48 -8.59
CA GLY A 20 8.86 16.10 -7.22
C GLY A 20 9.78 14.89 -7.20
N ASN A 21 10.25 14.51 -6.03
CA ASN A 21 11.05 13.32 -5.79
C ASN A 21 10.71 12.74 -4.41
N VAL A 22 11.46 11.75 -3.94
CA VAL A 22 11.20 11.09 -2.64
C VAL A 22 11.35 11.99 -1.41
N TYR A 23 12.02 13.13 -1.56
CA TYR A 23 12.27 14.11 -0.47
C TYR A 23 11.47 15.39 -0.62
N ASN A 24 10.92 15.65 -1.80
CA ASN A 24 10.18 16.87 -2.06
C ASN A 24 8.83 16.55 -2.72
N PRO A 25 7.73 17.06 -2.15
CA PRO A 25 6.44 17.08 -2.83
C PRO A 25 6.53 17.81 -4.17
N SER A 26 5.50 17.68 -4.99
CA SER A 26 5.48 18.30 -6.31
C SER A 26 5.48 19.83 -6.23
N ASP A 27 6.44 20.39 -6.93
CA ASP A 27 6.60 21.82 -7.24
C ASP A 27 6.44 22.09 -8.73
N LEU A 28 6.45 23.37 -9.13
CA LEU A 28 6.49 23.75 -10.52
C LEU A 28 7.95 23.77 -11.01
N ALA A 29 8.20 23.12 -12.13
CA ALA A 29 9.48 23.20 -12.85
C ALA A 29 9.26 23.58 -14.32
N VAL A 30 10.26 24.22 -14.91
CA VAL A 30 10.29 24.56 -16.33
C VAL A 30 11.51 23.98 -17.01
N GLY A 31 11.37 23.66 -18.28
CA GLY A 31 12.48 23.11 -19.05
C GLY A 31 12.47 23.54 -20.50
N TYR A 32 13.68 23.52 -21.08
CA TYR A 32 13.95 23.79 -22.48
C TYR A 32 15.29 23.15 -22.92
N ASN A 33 15.34 22.53 -24.07
CA ASN A 33 16.55 21.90 -24.62
C ASN A 33 17.29 20.98 -23.63
N GLY A 34 16.54 20.11 -22.96
CA GLY A 34 17.09 19.12 -22.02
C GLY A 34 17.51 19.69 -20.64
N LYS A 35 17.44 20.99 -20.45
CA LYS A 35 17.68 21.63 -19.15
C LYS A 35 16.36 21.90 -18.46
N MET A 36 16.30 21.60 -17.16
CA MET A 36 15.14 21.83 -16.31
C MET A 36 15.55 22.56 -15.04
N SER A 37 14.73 23.49 -14.58
CA SER A 37 14.89 24.18 -13.32
C SER A 37 13.58 24.24 -12.55
N ARG A 38 13.63 24.01 -11.23
CA ARG A 38 12.51 24.18 -10.31
C ARG A 38 12.25 25.67 -10.14
N LEU A 39 10.98 26.08 -10.24
CA LEU A 39 10.55 27.48 -10.11
C LEU A 39 10.00 27.81 -8.74
N THR A 40 9.38 26.84 -8.07
CA THR A 40 8.77 27.04 -6.76
C THR A 40 9.40 26.15 -5.72
N ASP A 41 9.29 26.52 -4.46
CA ASP A 41 9.68 25.74 -3.28
C ASP A 41 8.58 25.90 -2.21
N LEU A 42 7.40 25.35 -2.54
CA LEU A 42 6.16 25.60 -1.81
C LEU A 42 6.16 25.06 -0.37
N ASN A 43 7.03 24.12 -0.09
CA ASN A 43 7.10 23.46 1.23
C ASN A 43 8.42 23.74 1.96
N LYS A 44 9.18 24.75 1.51
CA LYS A 44 10.48 25.10 2.10
C LYS A 44 10.38 25.43 3.60
N ASP A 45 9.38 26.19 3.97
CA ASP A 45 9.08 26.59 5.34
C ASP A 45 8.88 25.40 6.29
N LEU A 46 8.37 24.28 5.79
CA LEU A 46 8.22 23.03 6.52
C LEU A 46 9.51 22.20 6.51
N PHE A 47 10.08 21.96 5.31
CA PHE A 47 11.18 21.01 5.16
C PHE A 47 12.54 21.52 5.63
N ASP A 48 12.73 22.84 5.72
CA ASP A 48 13.93 23.41 6.37
C ASP A 48 14.04 23.03 7.86
N TYR A 49 12.92 22.69 8.50
CA TYR A 49 12.84 22.33 9.92
C TYR A 49 12.52 20.85 10.18
N LYS A 50 12.39 20.02 9.14
CA LYS A 50 12.05 18.60 9.28
C LYS A 50 13.13 17.72 8.67
N LYS A 51 13.61 16.77 9.45
CA LYS A 51 14.50 15.73 8.95
C LYS A 51 13.67 14.57 8.43
N LEU A 52 13.81 14.26 7.16
CA LEU A 52 13.14 13.13 6.52
C LEU A 52 13.94 11.84 6.67
N GLY A 53 13.24 10.72 6.60
CA GLY A 53 13.85 9.40 6.49
C GLY A 53 14.57 9.23 5.15
N ASN A 54 15.71 8.53 5.18
CA ASN A 54 16.44 8.19 3.95
C ASN A 54 15.70 7.13 3.15
N VAL A 55 15.58 7.33 1.84
CA VAL A 55 14.89 6.43 0.90
C VAL A 55 15.92 5.73 0.03
N GLU A 56 15.97 4.41 0.11
CA GLU A 56 16.88 3.57 -0.66
C GLU A 56 16.08 2.66 -1.61
N GLU A 57 16.51 2.55 -2.84
CA GLU A 57 15.95 1.63 -3.82
C GLU A 57 16.38 0.20 -3.48
N VAL A 58 15.45 -0.75 -3.59
CA VAL A 58 15.67 -2.16 -3.25
C VAL A 58 15.19 -3.04 -4.41
N TRP A 59 16.03 -4.00 -4.80
CA TRP A 59 15.71 -5.04 -5.77
C TRP A 59 15.91 -6.41 -5.13
N TYR A 60 14.98 -7.33 -5.34
CA TYR A 60 15.09 -8.70 -4.85
C TYR A 60 14.34 -9.67 -5.77
N LYS A 61 14.65 -10.96 -5.64
CA LYS A 61 14.00 -12.00 -6.44
C LYS A 61 12.74 -12.52 -5.77
N SER A 62 11.67 -12.67 -6.57
CA SER A 62 10.48 -13.41 -6.15
C SER A 62 10.82 -14.87 -5.89
N SER A 63 10.33 -15.43 -4.79
CA SER A 63 10.48 -16.85 -4.46
C SER A 63 9.67 -17.75 -5.39
N PHE A 64 8.64 -17.22 -6.06
CA PHE A 64 7.79 -17.99 -6.93
C PHE A 64 8.46 -18.34 -8.27
N ASP A 65 9.10 -17.37 -8.93
CA ASP A 65 9.61 -17.55 -10.30
C ASP A 65 10.96 -16.84 -10.56
N GLY A 66 11.58 -16.27 -9.54
CA GLY A 66 12.87 -15.61 -9.64
C GLY A 66 12.86 -14.25 -10.35
N ARG A 67 11.67 -13.68 -10.64
CA ARG A 67 11.56 -12.32 -11.20
C ARG A 67 12.15 -11.28 -10.27
N ASP A 68 12.69 -10.23 -10.87
CA ASP A 68 13.09 -9.05 -10.13
C ASP A 68 11.87 -8.26 -9.67
N ILE A 69 11.81 -8.00 -8.38
CA ILE A 69 10.82 -7.16 -7.75
C ILE A 69 11.49 -5.90 -7.24
N HIS A 70 10.88 -4.76 -7.57
CA HIS A 70 11.38 -3.44 -7.25
C HIS A 70 10.63 -2.83 -6.07
N GLY A 71 11.36 -2.16 -5.20
CA GLY A 71 10.79 -1.44 -4.07
C GLY A 71 11.73 -0.41 -3.49
N TRP A 72 11.33 0.15 -2.38
CA TRP A 72 12.10 1.13 -1.62
C TRP A 72 12.03 0.81 -0.13
N LEU A 73 13.15 1.03 0.54
CA LEU A 73 13.25 1.01 1.98
C LEU A 73 13.42 2.44 2.50
N VAL A 74 12.53 2.88 3.37
CA VAL A 74 12.69 4.14 4.09
C VAL A 74 13.19 3.85 5.49
N LYS A 75 14.33 4.47 5.82
CA LYS A 75 14.94 4.40 7.14
C LYS A 75 14.52 5.58 8.00
N PRO A 76 14.38 5.42 9.33
CA PRO A 76 14.03 6.54 10.21
C PRO A 76 14.98 7.73 10.08
N PRO A 77 14.51 8.97 10.32
CA PRO A 77 15.42 10.10 10.57
C PRO A 77 16.39 9.72 11.69
N ASN A 78 17.67 10.05 11.57
CA ASN A 78 18.72 9.65 12.53
C ASN A 78 18.93 8.11 12.63
N PHE A 79 18.74 7.40 11.52
CA PHE A 79 19.04 5.97 11.45
C PHE A 79 20.47 5.66 11.90
N ASP A 80 20.60 4.64 12.74
CA ASP A 80 21.86 4.14 13.29
C ASP A 80 21.93 2.63 12.99
N SER A 81 22.87 2.23 12.14
CA SER A 81 23.00 0.84 11.68
C SER A 81 23.38 -0.16 12.79
N SER A 82 23.77 0.31 13.96
CA SER A 82 24.06 -0.53 15.14
C SER A 82 22.78 -0.91 15.92
N LYS A 83 21.65 -0.28 15.63
CA LYS A 83 20.35 -0.52 16.28
C LYS A 83 19.45 -1.37 15.41
N LYS A 84 18.48 -2.02 16.04
CA LYS A 84 17.41 -2.75 15.35
C LYS A 84 16.14 -1.91 15.32
N TYR A 85 15.42 -2.01 14.19
CA TYR A 85 14.20 -1.26 13.95
C TYR A 85 13.07 -2.17 13.51
N PRO A 86 11.84 -1.96 14.00
CA PRO A 86 10.65 -2.65 13.53
C PRO A 86 10.41 -2.33 12.05
N LEU A 87 9.88 -3.30 11.31
CA LEU A 87 9.65 -3.18 9.87
C LEU A 87 8.16 -3.18 9.54
N ILE A 88 7.70 -2.19 8.79
CA ILE A 88 6.39 -2.15 8.15
C ILE A 88 6.54 -2.55 6.69
N LEU A 89 5.74 -3.51 6.23
CA LEU A 89 5.44 -3.73 4.81
C LEU A 89 4.21 -2.89 4.47
N GLU A 90 4.37 -1.90 3.59
CA GLU A 90 3.29 -1.06 3.07
C GLU A 90 2.99 -1.45 1.64
N ILE A 91 1.72 -1.74 1.33
CA ILE A 91 1.28 -2.30 0.07
C ILE A 91 0.36 -1.33 -0.66
N HIS A 92 0.72 -0.94 -1.90
CA HIS A 92 -0.10 -0.04 -2.70
C HIS A 92 -1.43 -0.67 -3.14
N GLY A 93 -2.40 0.19 -3.37
CA GLY A 93 -3.67 -0.20 -3.98
C GLY A 93 -3.59 -0.33 -5.50
N GLY A 94 -4.71 -0.52 -6.11
CA GLY A 94 -4.89 -0.75 -7.53
C GLY A 94 -5.64 -2.04 -7.75
N PRO A 95 -4.94 -3.17 -8.01
CA PRO A 95 -3.51 -3.46 -8.10
C PRO A 95 -2.78 -2.87 -9.30
N PHE A 96 -3.50 -2.46 -10.38
CA PHE A 96 -2.89 -1.72 -11.51
C PHE A 96 -2.49 -0.29 -11.08
N SER A 97 -1.44 -0.20 -10.30
CA SER A 97 -0.80 1.02 -9.82
C SER A 97 0.69 0.76 -9.63
N ASN A 98 1.42 1.73 -9.12
CA ASN A 98 2.82 1.55 -8.76
C ASN A 98 3.25 2.57 -7.71
N TYR A 99 4.20 2.19 -6.90
CA TYR A 99 5.09 3.14 -6.25
C TYR A 99 6.15 3.62 -7.23
N GLY A 100 6.70 4.79 -6.97
CA GLY A 100 7.74 5.38 -7.80
C GLY A 100 8.59 6.33 -6.97
N PHE A 101 9.46 7.05 -7.66
CA PHE A 101 10.38 8.02 -7.05
C PHE A 101 9.62 9.30 -6.66
N ARG A 102 8.67 9.18 -5.73
CA ARG A 102 7.72 10.23 -5.33
C ARG A 102 7.70 10.41 -3.82
N PHE A 103 7.47 11.63 -3.37
CA PHE A 103 7.26 11.92 -1.96
C PHE A 103 5.98 11.25 -1.45
N SER A 104 6.09 10.59 -0.30
CA SER A 104 4.96 10.03 0.43
C SER A 104 4.99 10.53 1.88
N ALA A 105 4.06 11.41 2.23
CA ALA A 105 3.93 11.90 3.60
C ALA A 105 3.63 10.76 4.58
N GLU A 106 2.80 9.79 4.18
CA GLU A 106 2.43 8.64 5.00
C GLU A 106 3.65 7.79 5.36
N VAL A 107 4.47 7.44 4.37
CA VAL A 107 5.68 6.62 4.57
C VAL A 107 6.72 7.38 5.42
N GLN A 108 6.90 8.68 5.19
CA GLN A 108 7.79 9.52 5.98
C GLN A 108 7.30 9.67 7.45
N LEU A 109 5.99 9.72 7.65
CA LEU A 109 5.40 9.74 9.00
C LEU A 109 5.63 8.42 9.73
N PHE A 110 5.49 7.26 9.08
CA PHE A 110 5.86 5.97 9.68
C PHE A 110 7.34 5.92 10.05
N ALA A 111 8.22 6.34 9.13
CA ALA A 111 9.65 6.39 9.39
C ALA A 111 9.99 7.34 10.56
N SER A 112 9.31 8.48 10.67
CA SER A 112 9.52 9.43 11.77
C SER A 112 9.14 8.85 13.15
N LYS A 113 8.32 7.81 13.20
CA LYS A 113 7.95 7.07 14.40
C LYS A 113 8.94 5.93 14.74
N GLY A 114 10.05 5.83 14.00
CA GLY A 114 11.10 4.85 14.25
C GLY A 114 10.92 3.52 13.55
N TYR A 115 10.05 3.43 12.55
CA TYR A 115 9.87 2.22 11.72
C TYR A 115 10.75 2.28 10.47
N LEU A 116 11.30 1.13 10.08
CA LEU A 116 11.67 0.88 8.69
C LEU A 116 10.38 0.67 7.90
N VAL A 117 10.31 1.21 6.68
CA VAL A 117 9.14 1.02 5.82
C VAL A 117 9.59 0.47 4.48
N LEU A 118 9.20 -0.77 4.19
CA LEU A 118 9.35 -1.38 2.87
C LEU A 118 8.07 -1.17 2.08
N TYR A 119 8.17 -0.59 0.89
CA TYR A 119 7.09 -0.54 -0.07
C TYR A 119 7.58 -0.99 -1.44
N THR A 120 6.84 -1.88 -2.11
CA THR A 120 7.31 -2.59 -3.30
C THR A 120 6.26 -2.60 -4.40
N ASN A 121 6.68 -2.91 -5.61
CA ASN A 121 5.83 -3.12 -6.77
C ASN A 121 5.78 -4.63 -7.10
N PRO A 122 4.86 -5.39 -6.47
CA PRO A 122 4.68 -6.80 -6.80
C PRO A 122 4.14 -6.95 -8.22
N ARG A 123 4.12 -8.19 -8.75
CA ARG A 123 3.46 -8.48 -10.02
C ARG A 123 2.06 -7.89 -10.09
N GLY A 124 1.65 -7.42 -11.26
CA GLY A 124 0.43 -6.64 -11.45
C GLY A 124 0.64 -5.14 -11.39
N SER A 125 1.77 -4.67 -10.83
CA SER A 125 2.10 -3.24 -10.83
C SER A 125 2.32 -2.70 -12.24
N THR A 126 1.96 -1.44 -12.45
CA THR A 126 2.24 -0.72 -13.69
C THR A 126 3.71 -0.26 -13.75
N SER A 127 4.13 0.25 -14.91
CA SER A 127 5.50 0.78 -15.19
C SER A 127 6.59 -0.26 -15.49
N TYR A 128 6.27 -1.56 -15.45
CA TYR A 128 7.19 -2.67 -15.76
C TYR A 128 6.79 -3.43 -17.04
N GLY A 129 5.95 -2.80 -17.88
CA GLY A 129 5.46 -3.38 -19.12
C GLY A 129 4.15 -4.17 -18.98
N LYS A 130 3.53 -4.44 -20.12
CA LYS A 130 2.21 -5.10 -20.20
C LYS A 130 2.24 -6.52 -19.64
N GLU A 131 3.32 -7.27 -19.87
CA GLU A 131 3.46 -8.64 -19.40
C GLU A 131 3.42 -8.67 -17.87
N PHE A 132 4.23 -7.86 -17.19
CA PHE A 132 4.28 -7.80 -15.73
C PHE A 132 2.94 -7.37 -15.11
N ALA A 133 2.29 -6.37 -15.69
CA ALA A 133 0.98 -5.91 -15.22
C ALA A 133 -0.11 -6.99 -15.37
N ASN A 134 -0.05 -7.81 -16.42
CA ASN A 134 -1.05 -8.83 -16.69
C ASN A 134 -0.83 -10.17 -15.95
N LEU A 135 0.23 -10.33 -15.17
CA LEU A 135 0.45 -11.55 -14.37
C LEU A 135 -0.65 -11.82 -13.35
N ILE A 136 -1.45 -10.83 -13.03
CA ILE A 136 -2.58 -10.92 -12.09
C ILE A 136 -3.95 -10.96 -12.80
N HIS A 137 -3.99 -10.96 -14.14
CA HIS A 137 -5.24 -11.02 -14.87
C HIS A 137 -5.98 -12.33 -14.58
N HIS A 138 -7.20 -12.22 -14.04
CA HIS A 138 -8.00 -13.34 -13.50
C HIS A 138 -7.23 -14.19 -12.45
N ASN A 139 -6.24 -13.62 -11.79
CA ASN A 139 -5.34 -14.34 -10.88
C ASN A 139 -4.95 -13.50 -9.66
N TYR A 140 -5.87 -12.70 -9.12
CA TYR A 140 -5.63 -11.78 -8.02
C TYR A 140 -6.61 -11.97 -6.86
N PRO A 141 -6.13 -12.03 -5.60
CA PRO A 141 -4.73 -12.16 -5.17
C PRO A 141 -4.18 -13.59 -5.40
N ASN A 142 -2.88 -13.75 -5.58
CA ASN A 142 -2.19 -15.05 -5.69
C ASN A 142 -0.66 -14.91 -5.45
N GLN A 143 0.18 -15.03 -6.52
CA GLN A 143 1.63 -14.99 -6.41
C GLN A 143 2.22 -13.60 -6.14
N ASP A 144 1.44 -12.54 -6.17
CA ASP A 144 1.74 -11.25 -5.58
C ASP A 144 2.07 -11.36 -4.07
N TYR A 145 1.46 -12.33 -3.38
CA TYR A 145 1.83 -12.73 -2.02
C TYR A 145 3.31 -13.16 -1.93
N ASP A 146 3.77 -14.01 -2.86
CA ASP A 146 5.14 -14.52 -2.86
C ASP A 146 6.15 -13.38 -3.10
N ASP A 147 5.81 -12.43 -3.97
CA ASP A 147 6.61 -11.24 -4.21
C ASP A 147 6.79 -10.40 -2.95
N LEU A 148 5.69 -10.17 -2.22
CA LEU A 148 5.68 -9.39 -0.99
C LEU A 148 6.45 -10.08 0.14
N MET A 149 6.23 -11.37 0.32
CA MET A 149 6.96 -12.16 1.35
C MET A 149 8.45 -12.24 1.05
N SER A 150 8.84 -12.34 -0.22
CA SER A 150 10.25 -12.30 -0.65
C SER A 150 10.93 -10.99 -0.27
N GLY A 151 10.22 -9.87 -0.31
CA GLY A 151 10.73 -8.57 0.16
C GLY A 151 11.02 -8.57 1.66
N ILE A 152 10.14 -9.14 2.47
CA ILE A 152 10.38 -9.33 3.90
C ILE A 152 11.58 -10.26 4.13
N ASP A 153 11.66 -11.40 3.40
CA ASP A 153 12.78 -12.35 3.50
C ASP A 153 14.12 -11.74 3.10
N HIS A 154 14.10 -10.81 2.16
CA HIS A 154 15.28 -10.06 1.77
C HIS A 154 15.75 -9.12 2.90
N LEU A 155 14.82 -8.38 3.52
CA LEU A 155 15.16 -7.36 4.50
C LEU A 155 15.51 -7.91 5.89
N ILE A 156 14.91 -9.00 6.34
CA ILE A 156 15.22 -9.58 7.67
C ILE A 156 16.64 -10.15 7.77
N LYS A 157 17.35 -10.26 6.65
CA LYS A 157 18.78 -10.59 6.60
C LYS A 157 19.67 -9.41 6.99
N GLN A 158 19.14 -8.19 6.99
CA GLN A 158 19.87 -7.00 7.37
C GLN A 158 19.99 -6.91 8.90
N PRO A 159 21.17 -6.61 9.46
CA PRO A 159 21.41 -6.65 10.89
C PRO A 159 20.59 -5.61 11.67
N PHE A 160 20.17 -4.54 11.00
CA PHE A 160 19.39 -3.44 11.57
C PHE A 160 17.87 -3.70 11.53
N VAL A 161 17.40 -4.81 10.97
CA VAL A 161 15.97 -5.17 10.97
C VAL A 161 15.66 -5.98 12.22
N ASP A 162 14.67 -5.54 12.98
CA ASP A 162 14.11 -6.30 14.06
C ASP A 162 13.09 -7.31 13.50
N LYS A 163 13.55 -8.55 13.30
CA LYS A 163 12.74 -9.66 12.74
C LYS A 163 11.59 -10.11 13.65
N ASP A 164 11.64 -9.73 14.93
CA ASP A 164 10.60 -10.08 15.91
C ASP A 164 9.48 -9.01 15.95
N ASN A 165 9.65 -7.90 15.23
CA ASN A 165 8.72 -6.78 15.13
C ASN A 165 8.39 -6.44 13.66
N LEU A 166 7.59 -7.31 13.03
CA LEU A 166 7.14 -7.17 11.64
C LEU A 166 5.66 -6.79 11.60
N PHE A 167 5.33 -5.80 10.77
CA PHE A 167 3.98 -5.26 10.62
C PHE A 167 3.61 -5.15 9.14
N VAL A 168 2.31 -5.23 8.82
CA VAL A 168 1.83 -5.12 7.45
C VAL A 168 0.62 -4.22 7.36
N THR A 169 0.59 -3.37 6.34
CA THR A 169 -0.56 -2.52 6.03
C THR A 169 -0.66 -2.28 4.53
N GLY A 170 -1.84 -1.92 4.10
CA GLY A 170 -2.10 -1.50 2.73
C GLY A 170 -3.54 -1.06 2.56
N GLY A 171 -3.79 -0.26 1.54
CA GLY A 171 -5.12 0.26 1.26
C GLY A 171 -5.67 -0.20 -0.10
N SER A 172 -7.00 -0.41 -0.21
CA SER A 172 -7.65 -0.84 -1.45
C SER A 172 -7.10 -2.20 -1.91
N GLY A 173 -6.52 -2.31 -3.09
CA GLY A 173 -5.77 -3.52 -3.49
C GLY A 173 -4.72 -3.96 -2.46
N GLY A 174 -3.99 -3.00 -1.86
CA GLY A 174 -3.09 -3.30 -0.73
C GLY A 174 -3.83 -3.83 0.50
N GLY A 175 -5.06 -3.40 0.74
CA GLY A 175 -5.94 -3.93 1.78
C GLY A 175 -6.36 -5.38 1.49
N VAL A 176 -6.66 -5.71 0.23
CA VAL A 176 -6.89 -7.10 -0.21
C VAL A 176 -5.70 -7.97 0.14
N LEU A 177 -4.49 -7.52 -0.27
CA LEU A 177 -3.26 -8.29 -0.03
C LEU A 177 -2.90 -8.39 1.45
N THR A 178 -3.13 -7.34 2.23
CA THR A 178 -2.93 -7.40 3.70
C THR A 178 -3.87 -8.43 4.34
N ALA A 179 -5.16 -8.43 3.98
CA ALA A 179 -6.13 -9.41 4.48
C ALA A 179 -5.81 -10.84 3.99
N TRP A 180 -5.34 -10.97 2.75
CA TRP A 180 -4.86 -12.23 2.20
C TRP A 180 -3.65 -12.78 2.97
N ILE A 181 -2.66 -11.92 3.24
CA ILE A 181 -1.44 -12.27 3.98
C ILE A 181 -1.78 -12.82 5.35
N VAL A 182 -2.60 -12.12 6.15
CA VAL A 182 -2.93 -12.59 7.51
C VAL A 182 -3.76 -13.88 7.52
N GLY A 183 -4.46 -14.19 6.43
CA GLY A 183 -5.13 -15.48 6.23
C GLY A 183 -4.21 -16.63 5.79
N LYS A 184 -2.95 -16.32 5.42
CA LYS A 184 -1.96 -17.29 4.90
C LYS A 184 -0.75 -17.49 5.81
N THR A 185 -0.44 -16.52 6.68
CA THR A 185 0.72 -16.60 7.58
C THR A 185 0.45 -15.82 8.86
N ASP A 186 1.06 -16.26 9.96
CA ASP A 186 1.06 -15.60 11.29
C ASP A 186 2.38 -14.84 11.54
N ARG A 187 3.15 -14.54 10.49
CA ARG A 187 4.49 -13.94 10.56
C ARG A 187 4.49 -12.53 11.14
N PHE A 188 3.40 -11.79 11.01
CA PHE A 188 3.31 -10.39 11.43
C PHE A 188 2.75 -10.25 12.83
N ASN A 189 3.32 -9.31 13.61
CA ASN A 189 2.86 -9.03 14.99
C ASN A 189 1.49 -8.35 15.02
N ALA A 190 1.23 -7.50 14.02
CA ALA A 190 -0.08 -6.90 13.79
C ALA A 190 -0.24 -6.47 12.33
N ALA A 191 -1.49 -6.31 11.91
CA ALA A 191 -1.87 -5.88 10.57
C ALA A 191 -2.90 -4.75 10.61
N VAL A 192 -2.86 -3.87 9.58
CA VAL A 192 -3.91 -2.89 9.35
C VAL A 192 -4.40 -3.00 7.92
N VAL A 193 -5.64 -3.44 7.78
CA VAL A 193 -6.35 -3.65 6.51
C VAL A 193 -7.18 -2.42 6.21
N ALA A 194 -6.69 -1.53 5.35
CA ALA A 194 -7.38 -0.29 5.04
C ALA A 194 -8.24 -0.41 3.77
N LYS A 195 -9.54 -0.08 3.90
CA LYS A 195 -10.50 -0.03 2.79
C LYS A 195 -10.33 -1.20 1.80
N PRO A 196 -10.47 -2.45 2.26
CA PRO A 196 -10.20 -3.66 1.49
C PRO A 196 -11.34 -4.07 0.57
N VAL A 197 -11.07 -5.02 -0.33
CA VAL A 197 -12.05 -5.98 -0.82
C VAL A 197 -11.81 -7.31 -0.11
N ILE A 198 -12.82 -7.85 0.51
CA ILE A 198 -12.72 -9.08 1.31
C ILE A 198 -13.49 -10.24 0.68
N ASN A 199 -14.61 -9.94 0.07
CA ASN A 199 -15.50 -10.90 -0.55
C ASN A 199 -15.78 -10.46 -2.00
N TRP A 200 -15.08 -11.04 -2.95
CA TRP A 200 -15.25 -10.69 -4.36
C TRP A 200 -16.69 -10.90 -4.86
N TYR A 201 -17.41 -11.88 -4.30
CA TYR A 201 -18.79 -12.16 -4.70
C TYR A 201 -19.72 -10.98 -4.38
N SER A 202 -19.72 -10.50 -3.13
CA SER A 202 -20.53 -9.36 -2.74
C SER A 202 -20.03 -8.07 -3.39
N PHE A 203 -18.71 -7.88 -3.43
CA PHE A 203 -18.07 -6.67 -3.92
C PHE A 203 -18.47 -6.31 -5.34
N VAL A 204 -18.42 -7.24 -6.30
CA VAL A 204 -18.74 -6.95 -7.70
C VAL A 204 -20.22 -6.60 -7.90
N LEU A 205 -21.09 -6.92 -6.94
CA LEU A 205 -22.54 -6.67 -7.04
C LEU A 205 -22.99 -5.32 -6.48
N TYR A 206 -22.12 -4.61 -5.72
CA TYR A 206 -22.52 -3.33 -5.09
C TYR A 206 -21.47 -2.22 -5.11
N ALA A 207 -20.25 -2.48 -5.56
CA ALA A 207 -19.21 -1.46 -5.72
C ALA A 207 -19.49 -0.55 -6.92
N ASP A 208 -18.91 0.66 -6.92
CA ASP A 208 -19.16 1.71 -7.92
C ASP A 208 -18.58 1.45 -9.32
N ASN A 209 -17.78 0.40 -9.52
CA ASN A 209 -17.11 0.09 -10.78
C ASN A 209 -17.21 -1.39 -11.19
N THR A 210 -18.36 -1.98 -11.01
CA THR A 210 -18.67 -3.39 -11.28
C THR A 210 -18.23 -3.84 -12.67
N ASN A 211 -18.52 -3.05 -13.71
CA ASN A 211 -18.18 -3.39 -15.12
C ASN A 211 -16.69 -3.62 -15.36
N PHE A 212 -15.83 -3.00 -14.56
CA PHE A 212 -14.40 -3.23 -14.62
C PHE A 212 -14.02 -4.53 -13.88
N TYR A 213 -14.51 -4.69 -12.64
CA TYR A 213 -14.04 -5.73 -11.74
C TYR A 213 -14.34 -7.14 -12.23
N TYR A 214 -15.56 -7.41 -12.69
CA TYR A 214 -15.95 -8.75 -13.14
C TYR A 214 -15.32 -9.14 -14.48
N LYS A 215 -14.74 -8.19 -15.23
CA LYS A 215 -14.05 -8.46 -16.50
C LYS A 215 -12.55 -8.64 -16.35
N TYR A 216 -11.92 -7.88 -15.45
CA TYR A 216 -10.46 -7.79 -15.38
C TYR A 216 -9.86 -8.53 -14.19
N TRP A 217 -10.56 -8.54 -13.03
CA TRP A 217 -10.10 -9.29 -11.87
C TRP A 217 -10.68 -10.69 -11.84
N GLN A 218 -11.88 -10.87 -12.36
CA GLN A 218 -12.63 -12.10 -12.33
C GLN A 218 -12.94 -12.59 -13.75
N PRO A 219 -13.09 -13.89 -13.98
CA PRO A 219 -13.31 -14.47 -15.32
C PRO A 219 -14.74 -14.30 -15.85
N GLY A 220 -15.62 -13.60 -15.15
CA GLY A 220 -17.02 -13.39 -15.51
C GLY A 220 -17.89 -13.20 -14.28
N PRO A 221 -19.22 -13.30 -14.38
CA PRO A 221 -20.12 -13.03 -13.25
C PRO A 221 -19.98 -14.08 -12.13
N PRO A 222 -20.27 -13.69 -10.87
CA PRO A 222 -20.01 -14.55 -9.72
C PRO A 222 -20.83 -15.83 -9.67
N TRP A 223 -22.09 -15.83 -10.16
CA TRP A 223 -22.94 -17.03 -10.20
C TRP A 223 -22.49 -18.09 -11.20
N GLU A 224 -21.65 -17.74 -12.16
CA GLU A 224 -21.04 -18.69 -13.11
C GLU A 224 -19.65 -19.16 -12.66
N ASN A 225 -19.03 -18.43 -11.71
CA ASN A 225 -17.63 -18.64 -11.33
C ASN A 225 -17.43 -18.66 -9.81
N LEU A 226 -18.38 -19.19 -9.04
CA LEU A 226 -18.41 -19.11 -7.58
C LEU A 226 -17.11 -19.61 -6.93
N GLU A 227 -16.60 -20.76 -7.35
CA GLU A 227 -15.37 -21.33 -6.80
C GLU A 227 -14.17 -20.38 -6.97
N HIS A 228 -14.03 -19.79 -8.17
CA HIS A 228 -12.95 -18.83 -8.45
C HIS A 228 -13.06 -17.61 -7.54
N TYR A 229 -14.26 -17.04 -7.41
CA TYR A 229 -14.53 -15.90 -6.55
C TYR A 229 -14.16 -16.18 -5.09
N MET A 230 -14.64 -17.29 -4.56
CA MET A 230 -14.39 -17.66 -3.15
C MET A 230 -12.93 -17.98 -2.90
N LYS A 231 -12.27 -18.70 -3.82
CA LYS A 231 -10.83 -19.02 -3.74
C LYS A 231 -9.96 -17.76 -3.67
N ARG A 232 -10.39 -16.64 -4.27
CA ARG A 232 -9.68 -15.35 -4.30
C ARG A 232 -10.14 -14.37 -3.21
N SER A 233 -11.18 -14.69 -2.48
CA SER A 233 -11.74 -13.83 -1.44
C SER A 233 -11.03 -14.04 -0.10
N PRO A 234 -10.41 -13.00 0.50
CA PRO A 234 -9.77 -13.10 1.80
C PRO A 234 -10.69 -13.63 2.91
N ILE A 235 -12.01 -13.38 2.81
CA ILE A 235 -13.00 -13.86 3.78
C ILE A 235 -12.99 -15.40 3.91
N THR A 236 -12.68 -16.12 2.84
CA THR A 236 -12.57 -17.58 2.84
C THR A 236 -11.50 -18.09 3.80
N TYR A 237 -10.51 -17.27 4.09
CA TYR A 237 -9.36 -17.62 4.94
C TYR A 237 -9.39 -16.95 6.31
N VAL A 238 -10.47 -16.24 6.66
CA VAL A 238 -10.57 -15.53 7.94
C VAL A 238 -10.42 -16.45 9.15
N GLY A 239 -10.87 -17.71 9.03
CA GLY A 239 -10.71 -18.74 10.07
C GLY A 239 -9.25 -19.11 10.39
N ASN A 240 -8.30 -18.79 9.51
CA ASN A 240 -6.87 -19.05 9.71
C ASN A 240 -6.15 -17.89 10.41
N VAL A 241 -6.79 -16.71 10.48
CA VAL A 241 -6.14 -15.50 11.00
C VAL A 241 -5.87 -15.64 12.51
N LYS A 242 -4.61 -15.38 12.87
CA LYS A 242 -4.16 -15.28 14.27
C LYS A 242 -3.60 -13.90 14.57
N THR A 243 -3.13 -13.20 13.57
CA THR A 243 -2.52 -11.86 13.67
C THR A 243 -3.55 -10.84 14.14
N PRO A 244 -3.31 -10.09 15.21
CA PRO A 244 -4.14 -8.95 15.61
C PRO A 244 -4.35 -8.01 14.44
N THR A 245 -5.60 -7.76 14.03
CA THR A 245 -5.92 -7.09 12.78
C THR A 245 -6.89 -5.93 12.98
N MET A 246 -6.47 -4.72 12.60
CA MET A 246 -7.32 -3.54 12.56
C MET A 246 -7.85 -3.31 11.15
N LEU A 247 -9.12 -2.94 11.02
CA LEU A 247 -9.74 -2.47 9.78
C LEU A 247 -9.89 -0.94 9.85
N LEU A 248 -9.70 -0.25 8.71
CA LEU A 248 -9.87 1.20 8.64
C LEU A 248 -10.50 1.59 7.30
N THR A 249 -11.70 2.19 7.30
CA THR A 249 -12.43 2.52 6.06
C THR A 249 -13.20 3.83 6.21
N GLY A 250 -13.35 4.56 5.11
CA GLY A 250 -14.19 5.75 5.03
C GLY A 250 -15.67 5.37 4.96
N GLU A 251 -16.54 6.09 5.68
CA GLU A 251 -17.99 5.79 5.69
C GLU A 251 -18.64 5.98 4.31
N ASN A 252 -18.14 6.91 3.50
CA ASN A 252 -18.61 7.19 2.15
C ASN A 252 -17.73 6.57 1.07
N ASP A 253 -17.11 5.43 1.38
CA ASP A 253 -16.31 4.67 0.40
C ASP A 253 -17.23 3.78 -0.42
N TYR A 254 -17.53 4.19 -1.66
CA TYR A 254 -18.31 3.39 -2.62
C TYR A 254 -17.44 2.53 -3.53
N ARG A 255 -16.12 2.75 -3.51
CA ARG A 255 -15.15 1.97 -4.27
C ARG A 255 -14.88 0.61 -3.63
N THR A 256 -14.62 0.62 -2.32
CA THR A 256 -14.51 -0.56 -1.44
C THR A 256 -15.40 -0.31 -0.24
N PRO A 257 -16.70 -0.61 -0.38
CA PRO A 257 -17.70 -0.18 0.58
C PRO A 257 -17.45 -0.70 1.99
N MET A 258 -17.93 0.05 2.99
CA MET A 258 -17.75 -0.24 4.42
C MET A 258 -18.09 -1.71 4.78
N ALA A 259 -19.10 -2.27 4.14
CA ALA A 259 -19.53 -3.64 4.35
C ALA A 259 -18.42 -4.69 4.10
N GLU A 260 -17.44 -4.40 3.25
CA GLU A 260 -16.26 -5.27 3.08
C GLU A 260 -15.45 -5.34 4.38
N SER A 261 -15.18 -4.20 5.01
CA SER A 261 -14.49 -4.15 6.30
C SER A 261 -15.32 -4.77 7.41
N GLU A 262 -16.62 -4.54 7.45
CA GLU A 262 -17.55 -5.11 8.44
C GLU A 262 -17.61 -6.64 8.37
N GLN A 263 -17.63 -7.24 7.17
CA GLN A 263 -17.59 -8.69 6.98
C GLN A 263 -16.32 -9.29 7.59
N PHE A 264 -15.15 -8.72 7.26
CA PHE A 264 -13.88 -9.26 7.79
C PHE A 264 -13.77 -9.06 9.30
N TYR A 265 -14.12 -7.87 9.80
CA TYR A 265 -14.16 -7.59 11.24
C TYR A 265 -15.03 -8.58 12.00
N THR A 266 -16.23 -8.85 11.50
CA THR A 266 -17.15 -9.83 12.10
C THR A 266 -16.53 -11.23 12.08
N GLY A 267 -15.95 -11.64 10.95
CA GLY A 267 -15.25 -12.94 10.85
C GLY A 267 -14.09 -13.07 11.83
N LEU A 268 -13.28 -12.02 12.01
CA LEU A 268 -12.21 -11.98 13.01
C LEU A 268 -12.75 -12.11 14.43
N LYS A 269 -13.84 -11.40 14.76
CA LYS A 269 -14.49 -11.50 16.09
C LYS A 269 -15.06 -12.89 16.38
N LEU A 270 -15.72 -13.50 15.42
CA LEU A 270 -16.22 -14.87 15.53
C LEU A 270 -15.09 -15.90 15.73
N ASN A 271 -13.90 -15.61 15.16
CA ASN A 271 -12.70 -16.42 15.32
C ASN A 271 -11.84 -16.01 16.54
N SER A 272 -12.37 -15.17 17.44
CA SER A 272 -11.70 -14.68 18.65
C SER A 272 -10.35 -13.98 18.39
N VAL A 273 -10.15 -13.42 17.20
CA VAL A 273 -8.95 -12.63 16.86
C VAL A 273 -9.12 -11.23 17.44
N GLU A 274 -8.06 -10.72 18.10
CA GLU A 274 -8.05 -9.34 18.56
C GLU A 274 -8.13 -8.39 17.38
N SER A 275 -9.19 -7.57 17.33
CA SER A 275 -9.47 -6.74 16.17
C SER A 275 -10.22 -5.46 16.54
N MET A 276 -10.03 -4.44 15.70
CA MET A 276 -10.68 -3.13 15.78
C MET A 276 -11.20 -2.73 14.39
N LEU A 277 -12.32 -2.04 14.33
CA LEU A 277 -12.83 -1.39 13.12
C LEU A 277 -12.88 0.12 13.35
N ILE A 278 -12.09 0.86 12.57
CA ILE A 278 -12.11 2.32 12.54
C ILE A 278 -12.92 2.78 11.32
N ARG A 279 -13.96 3.55 11.58
CA ARG A 279 -14.80 4.22 10.58
C ARG A 279 -14.38 5.68 10.53
N ILE A 280 -13.98 6.17 9.35
CA ILE A 280 -13.63 7.59 9.18
C ILE A 280 -14.85 8.36 8.67
N PRO A 281 -15.50 9.19 9.52
CA PRO A 281 -16.74 9.86 9.17
C PRO A 281 -16.61 10.71 7.90
N GLY A 282 -17.55 10.55 6.98
CA GLY A 282 -17.66 11.32 5.75
C GLY A 282 -16.48 11.14 4.76
N ALA A 283 -15.52 10.26 5.03
CA ALA A 283 -14.41 10.02 4.12
C ALA A 283 -14.84 9.09 2.99
N SER A 284 -14.41 9.43 1.78
CA SER A 284 -14.50 8.57 0.59
C SER A 284 -13.29 7.61 0.52
N HIS A 285 -13.17 6.87 -0.60
CA HIS A 285 -12.01 6.02 -0.88
C HIS A 285 -10.66 6.73 -0.73
N GLY A 286 -10.60 8.03 -1.01
CA GLY A 286 -9.42 8.87 -0.83
C GLY A 286 -9.27 9.39 0.60
N ILE A 287 -9.26 8.53 1.61
CA ILE A 287 -9.20 8.90 3.05
C ILE A 287 -8.17 10.00 3.31
N ALA A 288 -6.94 9.83 2.81
CA ALA A 288 -5.82 10.76 3.00
C ALA A 288 -5.93 12.07 2.19
N ALA A 289 -7.00 12.27 1.41
CA ALA A 289 -7.21 13.51 0.66
C ALA A 289 -7.42 14.74 1.58
N ARG A 290 -7.85 14.52 2.82
CA ARG A 290 -7.88 15.54 3.87
C ARG A 290 -6.67 15.35 4.80
N PRO A 291 -5.86 16.40 5.06
CA PRO A 291 -4.70 16.29 5.96
C PRO A 291 -5.04 15.73 7.34
N SER A 292 -6.16 16.14 7.93
CA SER A 292 -6.63 15.60 9.21
C SER A 292 -6.88 14.10 9.17
N ASN A 293 -7.45 13.58 8.08
CA ASN A 293 -7.70 12.15 7.91
C ASN A 293 -6.39 11.38 7.69
N LEU A 294 -5.41 11.96 6.99
CA LEU A 294 -4.07 11.38 6.87
C LEU A 294 -3.41 11.23 8.25
N ILE A 295 -3.46 12.28 9.07
CA ILE A 295 -2.92 12.26 10.44
C ILE A 295 -3.64 11.19 11.28
N THR A 296 -4.97 11.15 11.22
CA THR A 296 -5.78 10.15 11.94
C THR A 296 -5.41 8.72 11.49
N LYS A 297 -5.32 8.48 10.19
CA LYS A 297 -4.93 7.19 9.62
C LYS A 297 -3.55 6.75 10.13
N VAL A 298 -2.53 7.61 9.99
CA VAL A 298 -1.16 7.27 10.40
C VAL A 298 -1.07 7.03 11.92
N ASN A 299 -1.69 7.87 12.72
CA ASN A 299 -1.69 7.71 14.17
C ASN A 299 -2.41 6.42 14.60
N ALA A 300 -3.54 6.09 13.99
CA ALA A 300 -4.27 4.85 14.28
C ALA A 300 -3.41 3.62 13.92
N ILE A 301 -2.77 3.62 12.75
CA ILE A 301 -1.90 2.52 12.30
C ILE A 301 -0.71 2.35 13.25
N THR A 302 -0.01 3.43 13.55
CA THR A 302 1.17 3.36 14.42
C THR A 302 0.80 3.00 15.86
N ALA A 303 -0.29 3.52 16.41
CA ALA A 303 -0.77 3.13 17.74
C ALA A 303 -1.15 1.64 17.81
N TRP A 304 -1.76 1.11 16.74
CA TRP A 304 -2.05 -0.32 16.65
C TRP A 304 -0.77 -1.15 16.62
N PHE A 305 0.22 -0.76 15.83
CA PHE A 305 1.50 -1.47 15.75
C PHE A 305 2.30 -1.37 17.04
N ASP A 306 2.37 -0.19 17.67
CA ASP A 306 3.07 0.02 18.94
C ASP A 306 2.50 -0.84 20.07
N LYS A 307 1.18 -1.12 20.05
CA LYS A 307 0.53 -2.03 21.02
C LYS A 307 1.06 -3.47 20.95
N TYR A 308 1.51 -3.93 19.78
CA TYR A 308 1.98 -5.30 19.53
C TYR A 308 3.49 -5.40 19.28
N LYS A 309 4.20 -4.32 19.49
CA LYS A 309 5.67 -4.31 19.49
C LYS A 309 6.17 -5.05 20.73
N LYS A 310 7.14 -5.95 20.48
CA LYS A 310 7.80 -6.75 21.52
C LYS A 310 9.02 -6.03 22.08
#